data_24b7cd16d3d3c60f1dea2238d5763ad4
#
_entry.id   24b7cd16d3d3c60f1dea2238d5763ad4
#
_cell.length_a   1.000
_cell.length_b   1.000
_cell.length_c   1.000
_cell.angle_alpha   90.00
_cell.angle_beta   90.00
_cell.angle_gamma   90.00
#
_symmetry.space_group_name_H-M   'P 1'
#
loop_
_entity.id
_entity.type
_entity.pdbx_description
1 polymer ?
#
loop_
_entity_poly.entity_id
_entity_poly.type
_entity_poly.pdbx_seq_one_letter_code
_entity_poly.pdbx_strand_id
1 'polypeptide(L)'
;MARLWKHPWVVAAGNLLVVMAIYSLSRWFFYTVNTDMFPNVSRAHLWEMMRGGVRFDLTAVLYLNSVYVLLMLLPLPARIRNHTHYQRVAQWFYGLPNAIGVAVNCADMVYVRFTDRRTTCTFFSEFQHDSNLVSIFLQSVVQYWYVSLFALAMIVLIVVCSRRKAYAAEGRKWLYYSGETVLLLVSAYFCVIGIRGGFGRYTRPITISPMPSSTPTRRKRRLSCSIRPFR
;
A
#
# COMPACT_ATOMS: atom_id res chain seq x y z
N MET A 1 26.32 18.31 9.09
CA MET A 1 25.58 17.14 8.54
C MET A 1 24.37 16.74 9.37
N ALA A 2 24.39 16.69 10.70
CA ALA A 2 23.23 16.28 11.53
C ALA A 2 21.95 17.12 11.38
N ARG A 3 22.02 18.38 10.97
CA ARG A 3 20.86 19.25 10.75
C ARG A 3 20.05 18.91 9.49
N LEU A 4 20.70 18.42 8.43
CA LEU A 4 20.03 18.03 7.17
C LEU A 4 19.09 16.84 7.35
N TRP A 5 19.49 15.86 8.17
CA TRP A 5 18.68 14.65 8.44
C TRP A 5 17.40 14.92 9.23
N LYS A 6 17.29 16.11 9.86
CA LYS A 6 16.10 16.53 10.60
C LYS A 6 15.20 17.46 9.80
N HIS A 7 15.58 17.80 8.57
CA HIS A 7 14.75 18.65 7.73
C HIS A 7 13.41 17.96 7.40
N PRO A 8 12.28 18.66 7.44
CA PRO A 8 10.95 18.07 7.27
C PRO A 8 10.81 17.21 6.01
N TRP A 9 11.33 17.65 4.88
CA TRP A 9 11.24 16.90 3.64
C TRP A 9 12.09 15.59 3.68
N VAL A 10 13.25 15.60 4.34
CA VAL A 10 14.10 14.39 4.50
C VAL A 10 13.39 13.38 5.38
N VAL A 11 12.78 13.86 6.48
CA VAL A 11 11.98 13.00 7.37
C VAL A 11 10.77 12.43 6.64
N ALA A 12 10.06 13.26 5.86
CA ALA A 12 8.91 12.80 5.07
C ALA A 12 9.30 11.75 4.03
N ALA A 13 10.35 12.02 3.24
CA ALA A 13 10.85 11.07 2.25
C ALA A 13 11.33 9.78 2.90
N GLY A 14 12.06 9.85 4.01
CA GLY A 14 12.51 8.68 4.75
C GLY A 14 11.34 7.83 5.27
N ASN A 15 10.30 8.46 5.79
CA ASN A 15 9.11 7.77 6.25
C ASN A 15 8.34 7.10 5.08
N LEU A 16 8.22 7.77 3.94
CA LEU A 16 7.62 7.16 2.73
C LEU A 16 8.43 5.96 2.23
N LEU A 17 9.76 6.05 2.24
CA LEU A 17 10.63 4.92 1.86
C LEU A 17 10.46 3.73 2.80
N VAL A 18 10.30 3.97 4.11
CA VAL A 18 10.02 2.90 5.08
C VAL A 18 8.69 2.21 4.76
N VAL A 19 7.62 2.97 4.49
CA VAL A 19 6.33 2.40 4.13
C VAL A 19 6.43 1.62 2.82
N MET A 20 7.13 2.13 1.80
CA MET A 20 7.39 1.41 0.55
C MET A 20 8.11 0.09 0.79
N ALA A 21 9.11 0.08 1.67
CA ALA A 21 9.82 -1.15 2.04
C ALA A 21 8.89 -2.15 2.75
N ILE A 22 8.02 -1.67 3.65
CA ILE A 22 7.02 -2.50 4.34
C ILE A 22 6.04 -3.14 3.35
N TYR A 23 5.50 -2.38 2.39
CA TYR A 23 4.60 -2.91 1.38
C TYR A 23 5.29 -3.92 0.46
N SER A 24 6.53 -3.64 0.05
CA SER A 24 7.34 -4.57 -0.73
C SER A 24 7.62 -5.87 0.04
N LEU A 25 7.96 -5.77 1.34
CA LEU A 25 8.15 -6.92 2.22
C LEU A 25 6.85 -7.71 2.40
N SER A 26 5.71 -7.03 2.59
CA SER A 26 4.40 -7.66 2.67
C SER A 26 4.07 -8.45 1.40
N ARG A 27 4.48 -7.97 0.23
CA ARG A 27 4.30 -8.67 -1.05
C ARG A 27 5.14 -9.94 -1.14
N TRP A 28 6.39 -9.88 -0.69
CA TRP A 28 7.23 -11.08 -0.59
C TRP A 28 6.65 -12.09 0.39
N PHE A 29 6.18 -11.61 1.53
CA PHE A 29 5.54 -12.46 2.54
C PHE A 29 4.25 -13.08 2.01
N PHE A 30 3.42 -12.32 1.29
CA PHE A 30 2.24 -12.84 0.59
C PHE A 30 2.60 -14.01 -0.35
N TYR A 31 3.64 -13.84 -1.16
CA TYR A 31 4.10 -14.87 -2.07
C TYR A 31 4.57 -16.13 -1.32
N THR A 32 5.35 -15.98 -0.26
CA THR A 32 5.86 -17.12 0.52
C THR A 32 4.75 -17.89 1.24
N VAL A 33 3.75 -17.18 1.76
CA VAL A 33 2.60 -17.79 2.45
C VAL A 33 1.68 -18.50 1.46
N ASN A 34 1.51 -17.98 0.24
CA ASN A 34 0.58 -18.49 -0.75
C ASN A 34 1.27 -19.14 -1.97
N THR A 35 2.42 -19.77 -1.77
CA THR A 35 3.22 -20.37 -2.86
C THR A 35 2.41 -21.41 -3.64
N ASP A 36 1.52 -22.13 -2.98
CA ASP A 36 0.65 -23.17 -3.57
C ASP A 36 -0.29 -22.61 -4.66
N MET A 37 -0.60 -21.32 -4.60
CA MET A 37 -1.43 -20.61 -5.59
C MET A 37 -0.66 -20.23 -6.86
N PHE A 38 0.67 -20.35 -6.83
CA PHE A 38 1.56 -19.97 -7.93
C PHE A 38 2.36 -21.15 -8.48
N PRO A 39 1.72 -22.27 -8.85
CA PRO A 39 2.42 -23.41 -9.44
C PRO A 39 3.03 -22.96 -10.79
N ASN A 40 4.28 -23.26 -11.03
CA ASN A 40 4.98 -23.02 -12.30
C ASN A 40 5.33 -21.55 -12.61
N VAL A 41 5.42 -20.67 -11.62
CA VAL A 41 5.93 -19.29 -11.86
C VAL A 41 7.44 -19.33 -12.04
N SER A 42 7.92 -18.96 -13.23
CA SER A 42 9.34 -18.79 -13.49
C SER A 42 9.91 -17.64 -12.64
N ARG A 43 11.18 -17.73 -12.25
CA ARG A 43 11.88 -16.66 -11.51
C ARG A 43 11.85 -15.32 -12.25
N ALA A 44 11.92 -15.33 -13.58
CA ALA A 44 11.83 -14.12 -14.40
C ALA A 44 10.45 -13.48 -14.29
N HIS A 45 9.40 -14.28 -14.36
CA HIS A 45 8.02 -13.80 -14.24
C HIS A 45 7.71 -13.29 -12.82
N LEU A 46 8.22 -13.98 -11.79
CA LEU A 46 8.12 -13.52 -10.41
C LEU A 46 8.76 -12.13 -10.23
N TRP A 47 9.95 -11.92 -10.81
CA TRP A 47 10.62 -10.62 -10.75
C TRP A 47 9.83 -9.51 -11.45
N GLU A 48 9.22 -9.81 -12.59
CA GLU A 48 8.35 -8.88 -13.32
C GLU A 48 7.11 -8.51 -12.49
N MET A 49 6.45 -9.49 -11.85
CA MET A 49 5.33 -9.27 -10.94
C MET A 49 5.74 -8.38 -9.76
N MET A 50 6.91 -8.61 -9.15
CA MET A 50 7.41 -7.80 -8.03
C MET A 50 7.68 -6.36 -8.46
N ARG A 51 8.33 -6.15 -9.61
CA ARG A 51 8.57 -4.80 -10.17
C ARG A 51 7.27 -4.06 -10.49
N GLY A 52 6.32 -4.75 -11.10
CA GLY A 52 5.00 -4.18 -11.38
C GLY A 52 4.29 -3.77 -10.10
N GLY A 53 4.40 -4.61 -9.06
CA GLY A 53 3.85 -4.36 -7.75
C GLY A 53 4.38 -3.11 -7.06
N VAL A 54 5.69 -2.83 -7.16
CA VAL A 54 6.29 -1.63 -6.56
C VAL A 54 5.66 -0.34 -7.09
N ARG A 55 5.32 -0.28 -8.39
CA ARG A 55 4.61 0.89 -8.96
C ARG A 55 3.23 1.06 -8.37
N PHE A 56 2.54 -0.04 -8.14
CA PHE A 56 1.22 -0.05 -7.52
C PHE A 56 1.29 0.40 -6.06
N ASP A 57 2.25 -0.14 -5.32
CA ASP A 57 2.50 0.24 -3.92
C ASP A 57 2.85 1.72 -3.81
N LEU A 58 3.67 2.26 -4.72
CA LEU A 58 4.00 3.69 -4.76
C LEU A 58 2.74 4.55 -4.88
N THR A 59 1.83 4.19 -5.78
CA THR A 59 0.56 4.89 -5.94
C THR A 59 -0.26 4.84 -4.65
N ALA A 60 -0.42 3.66 -4.06
CA ALA A 60 -1.18 3.48 -2.82
C ALA A 60 -0.56 4.27 -1.65
N VAL A 61 0.75 4.21 -1.49
CA VAL A 61 1.49 4.92 -0.44
C VAL A 61 1.35 6.44 -0.60
N LEU A 62 1.44 6.98 -1.82
CA LEU A 62 1.28 8.41 -2.07
C LEU A 62 -0.16 8.87 -1.78
N TYR A 63 -1.18 8.07 -2.12
CA TYR A 63 -2.56 8.38 -1.76
C TYR A 63 -2.77 8.40 -0.25
N LEU A 64 -2.37 7.33 0.44
CA LEU A 64 -2.55 7.20 1.89
C LEU A 64 -1.81 8.29 2.67
N ASN A 65 -0.65 8.71 2.17
CA ASN A 65 0.20 9.68 2.84
C ASN A 65 0.09 11.10 2.26
N SER A 66 -0.85 11.39 1.37
CA SER A 66 -0.99 12.71 0.74
C SER A 66 -1.14 13.83 1.76
N VAL A 67 -2.00 13.64 2.77
CA VAL A 67 -2.20 14.62 3.86
C VAL A 67 -0.94 14.77 4.72
N TYR A 68 -0.27 13.67 5.03
CA TYR A 68 0.99 13.70 5.78
C TYR A 68 2.08 14.49 5.04
N VAL A 69 2.24 14.23 3.74
CA VAL A 69 3.20 14.95 2.88
C VAL A 69 2.86 16.44 2.83
N LEU A 70 1.58 16.76 2.65
CA LEU A 70 1.13 18.16 2.66
C LEU A 70 1.47 18.84 3.98
N LEU A 71 1.15 18.22 5.12
CA LEU A 71 1.48 18.78 6.44
C LEU A 71 3.00 18.98 6.61
N MET A 72 3.82 18.04 6.17
CA MET A 72 5.27 18.14 6.31
C MET A 72 5.91 19.20 5.43
N LEU A 73 5.34 19.48 4.26
CA LEU A 73 5.90 20.40 3.26
C LEU A 73 5.23 21.78 3.24
N LEU A 74 4.12 21.95 3.99
CA LEU A 74 3.45 23.25 4.04
C LEU A 74 4.40 24.34 4.57
N PRO A 75 4.56 25.49 3.87
CA PRO A 75 5.48 26.56 4.25
C PRO A 75 4.97 27.34 5.46
N LEU A 76 5.00 26.70 6.63
CA LEU A 76 4.60 27.30 7.90
C LEU A 76 5.78 27.91 8.64
N PRO A 77 5.54 28.94 9.49
CA PRO A 77 6.57 29.45 10.39
C PRO A 77 7.19 28.32 11.21
N ALA A 78 8.52 28.33 11.37
CA ALA A 78 9.25 27.32 12.11
C ALA A 78 8.70 27.10 13.54
N ARG A 79 8.18 28.17 14.16
CA ARG A 79 7.54 28.12 15.48
C ARG A 79 6.33 27.20 15.53
N ILE A 80 5.46 27.21 14.50
CA ILE A 80 4.28 26.34 14.40
C ILE A 80 4.72 24.92 14.06
N ARG A 81 5.58 24.79 13.05
CA ARG A 81 6.06 23.49 12.54
C ARG A 81 6.81 22.69 13.61
N ASN A 82 7.60 23.35 14.45
CA ASN A 82 8.34 22.70 15.53
C ASN A 82 7.50 22.45 16.78
N HIS A 83 6.24 22.92 16.80
CA HIS A 83 5.36 22.73 17.95
C HIS A 83 4.97 21.24 18.10
N THR A 84 4.96 20.77 19.35
CA THR A 84 4.73 19.34 19.66
C THR A 84 3.37 18.83 19.16
N HIS A 85 2.31 19.63 19.24
CA HIS A 85 0.98 19.25 18.77
C HIS A 85 0.95 19.08 17.24
N TYR A 86 1.57 20.00 16.51
CA TYR A 86 1.68 19.89 15.05
C TYR A 86 2.38 18.61 14.63
N GLN A 87 3.50 18.30 15.28
CA GLN A 87 4.27 17.06 15.03
C GLN A 87 3.43 15.81 15.34
N ARG A 88 2.66 15.82 16.43
CA ARG A 88 1.75 14.69 16.77
C ARG A 88 0.66 14.52 15.73
N VAL A 89 0.01 15.58 15.28
CA VAL A 89 -1.00 15.52 14.21
C VAL A 89 -0.41 14.92 12.95
N ALA A 90 0.76 15.39 12.51
CA ALA A 90 1.44 14.82 11.35
C ALA A 90 1.77 13.33 11.55
N GLN A 91 2.21 12.92 12.75
CA GLN A 91 2.47 11.52 13.09
C GLN A 91 1.21 10.65 13.03
N TRP A 92 0.06 11.17 13.46
CA TRP A 92 -1.22 10.49 13.37
C TRP A 92 -1.64 10.28 11.91
N PHE A 93 -1.52 11.32 11.07
CA PHE A 93 -1.83 11.23 9.64
C PHE A 93 -0.87 10.33 8.87
N TYR A 94 0.32 10.07 9.39
CA TYR A 94 1.22 9.05 8.85
C TYR A 94 0.91 7.66 9.41
N GLY A 95 0.81 7.53 10.73
CA GLY A 95 0.74 6.23 11.40
C GLY A 95 -0.57 5.49 11.16
N LEU A 96 -1.70 6.15 11.35
CA LEU A 96 -3.03 5.53 11.30
C LEU A 96 -3.38 4.97 9.91
N PRO A 97 -3.29 5.75 8.81
CA PRO A 97 -3.62 5.21 7.49
C PRO A 97 -2.70 4.05 7.07
N ASN A 98 -1.41 4.14 7.38
CA ASN A 98 -0.47 3.09 7.04
C ASN A 98 -0.66 1.82 7.89
N ALA A 99 -1.01 1.96 9.17
CA ALA A 99 -1.36 0.82 10.02
C ALA A 99 -2.61 0.09 9.50
N ILE A 100 -3.65 0.83 9.14
CA ILE A 100 -4.86 0.28 8.51
C ILE A 100 -4.50 -0.40 7.18
N GLY A 101 -3.71 0.24 6.33
CA GLY A 101 -3.29 -0.32 5.05
C GLY A 101 -2.52 -1.63 5.19
N VAL A 102 -1.61 -1.74 6.17
CA VAL A 102 -0.89 -2.99 6.47
C VAL A 102 -1.85 -4.05 7.02
N ALA A 103 -2.76 -3.69 7.91
CA ALA A 103 -3.74 -4.62 8.47
C ALA A 103 -4.64 -5.21 7.36
N VAL A 104 -5.14 -4.36 6.46
CA VAL A 104 -5.95 -4.80 5.30
C VAL A 104 -5.12 -5.68 4.36
N ASN A 105 -3.87 -5.34 4.09
CA ASN A 105 -2.99 -6.14 3.23
C ASN A 105 -2.70 -7.52 3.84
N CYS A 106 -2.52 -7.60 5.17
CA CYS A 106 -2.35 -8.87 5.86
C CYS A 106 -3.66 -9.69 5.92
N ALA A 107 -4.80 -9.05 6.11
CA ALA A 107 -6.11 -9.71 6.03
C ALA A 107 -6.34 -10.31 4.63
N ASP A 108 -5.97 -9.58 3.57
CA ASP A 108 -6.06 -10.06 2.19
C ASP A 108 -5.22 -11.32 1.94
N MET A 109 -4.07 -11.48 2.63
CA MET A 109 -3.23 -12.69 2.52
C MET A 109 -3.96 -13.96 2.96
N VAL A 110 -4.80 -13.83 3.98
CA VAL A 110 -5.62 -14.93 4.50
C VAL A 110 -6.87 -15.11 3.65
N TYR A 111 -7.54 -14.01 3.30
CA TYR A 111 -8.78 -14.01 2.52
C TYR A 111 -8.64 -14.72 1.17
N VAL A 112 -7.52 -14.50 0.47
CA VAL A 112 -7.25 -15.14 -0.82
C VAL A 112 -7.26 -16.67 -0.72
N ARG A 113 -6.86 -17.25 0.40
CA ARG A 113 -6.87 -18.71 0.60
C ARG A 113 -8.27 -19.32 0.64
N PHE A 114 -9.26 -18.54 1.01
CA PHE A 114 -10.65 -18.99 1.10
C PHE A 114 -11.45 -18.73 -0.17
N THR A 115 -11.08 -17.68 -0.91
CA THR A 115 -11.90 -17.16 -2.02
C THR A 115 -11.24 -17.28 -3.38
N ASP A 116 -9.96 -17.67 -3.45
CA ASP A 116 -9.12 -17.69 -4.66
C ASP A 116 -9.05 -16.34 -5.39
N ARG A 117 -9.44 -15.24 -4.71
CA ARG A 117 -9.44 -13.89 -5.26
C ARG A 117 -9.10 -12.87 -4.17
N ARG A 118 -8.53 -11.74 -4.59
CA ARG A 118 -8.21 -10.65 -3.68
C ARG A 118 -9.44 -9.89 -3.21
N THR A 119 -9.35 -9.33 -2.01
CA THR A 119 -10.38 -8.47 -1.44
C THR A 119 -10.68 -7.29 -2.36
N THR A 120 -11.95 -7.12 -2.69
CA THR A 120 -12.48 -6.01 -3.50
C THR A 120 -13.56 -5.27 -2.72
N CYS A 121 -14.07 -4.16 -3.27
CA CYS A 121 -15.16 -3.41 -2.63
C CYS A 121 -16.42 -4.26 -2.43
N THR A 122 -16.57 -5.35 -3.17
CA THR A 122 -17.69 -6.29 -3.02
C THR A 122 -17.65 -7.08 -1.72
N PHE A 123 -16.49 -7.12 -1.02
CA PHE A 123 -16.35 -7.74 0.28
C PHE A 123 -17.45 -7.30 1.26
N PHE A 124 -17.69 -6.00 1.34
CA PHE A 124 -18.71 -5.47 2.25
C PHE A 124 -20.13 -5.91 1.89
N SER A 125 -20.44 -6.04 0.60
CA SER A 125 -21.76 -6.51 0.14
C SER A 125 -21.94 -8.03 0.29
N GLU A 126 -20.88 -8.80 0.10
CA GLU A 126 -20.90 -10.25 0.25
C GLU A 126 -21.13 -10.68 1.71
N PHE A 127 -20.58 -9.93 2.65
CA PHE A 127 -20.62 -10.26 4.07
C PHE A 127 -21.63 -9.41 4.88
N GLN A 128 -22.43 -8.58 4.24
CA GLN A 128 -23.36 -7.68 4.92
C GLN A 128 -24.45 -8.41 5.73
N HIS A 129 -24.73 -9.66 5.38
CA HIS A 129 -25.76 -10.50 6.03
C HIS A 129 -25.19 -11.62 6.90
N ASP A 130 -23.87 -11.68 7.07
CA ASP A 130 -23.24 -12.78 7.81
C ASP A 130 -22.98 -12.36 9.27
N SER A 131 -23.82 -12.85 10.19
CA SER A 131 -23.71 -12.57 11.62
C SER A 131 -22.43 -13.14 12.26
N ASN A 132 -21.72 -14.03 11.56
CA ASN A 132 -20.56 -14.74 12.08
C ASN A 132 -19.22 -14.14 11.67
N LEU A 133 -19.20 -13.00 10.98
CA LEU A 133 -17.98 -12.34 10.48
C LEU A 133 -16.90 -12.16 11.54
N VAL A 134 -17.30 -11.67 12.71
CA VAL A 134 -16.35 -11.41 13.79
C VAL A 134 -15.72 -12.71 14.29
N SER A 135 -16.52 -13.78 14.41
CA SER A 135 -16.04 -15.09 14.82
C SER A 135 -15.05 -15.69 13.80
N ILE A 136 -15.39 -15.62 12.52
CA ILE A 136 -14.52 -16.07 11.42
C ILE A 136 -13.21 -15.29 11.41
N PHE A 137 -13.28 -13.97 11.59
CA PHE A 137 -12.09 -13.12 11.65
C PHE A 137 -11.20 -13.48 12.85
N LEU A 138 -11.76 -13.64 14.05
CA LEU A 138 -11.00 -14.01 15.24
C LEU A 138 -10.37 -15.41 15.11
N GLN A 139 -11.09 -16.38 14.57
CA GLN A 139 -10.56 -17.69 14.30
C GLN A 139 -9.41 -17.63 13.29
N SER A 140 -9.55 -16.82 12.24
CA SER A 140 -8.49 -16.62 11.24
C SER A 140 -7.24 -15.98 11.84
N VAL A 141 -7.38 -15.02 12.76
CA VAL A 141 -6.26 -14.38 13.47
C VAL A 141 -5.48 -15.42 14.29
N VAL A 142 -6.16 -16.33 14.97
CA VAL A 142 -5.52 -17.39 15.76
C VAL A 142 -4.91 -18.47 14.85
N GLN A 143 -5.64 -18.92 13.83
CA GLN A 143 -5.19 -19.96 12.91
C GLN A 143 -3.96 -19.53 12.11
N TYR A 144 -3.93 -18.26 11.66
CA TYR A 144 -2.82 -17.68 10.90
C TYR A 144 -1.99 -16.73 11.76
N TRP A 145 -1.65 -17.17 12.99
CA TRP A 145 -0.93 -16.38 13.97
C TRP A 145 0.37 -15.74 13.43
N TYR A 146 1.07 -16.40 12.50
CA TYR A 146 2.29 -15.88 11.87
C TYR A 146 2.02 -14.66 10.98
N VAL A 147 0.86 -14.58 10.31
CA VAL A 147 0.44 -13.39 9.54
C VAL A 147 0.09 -12.26 10.49
N SER A 148 -0.58 -12.57 11.59
CA SER A 148 -0.93 -11.59 12.62
C SER A 148 0.31 -11.02 13.31
N LEU A 149 1.30 -11.86 13.61
CA LEU A 149 2.57 -11.44 14.18
C LEU A 149 3.36 -10.57 13.20
N PHE A 150 3.38 -10.92 11.92
CA PHE A 150 3.99 -10.11 10.88
C PHE A 150 3.31 -8.73 10.79
N ALA A 151 1.97 -8.68 10.76
CA ALA A 151 1.21 -7.43 10.73
C ALA A 151 1.56 -6.54 11.94
N LEU A 152 1.58 -7.13 13.14
CA LEU A 152 1.95 -6.42 14.37
C LEU A 152 3.36 -5.84 14.29
N ALA A 153 4.33 -6.63 13.84
CA ALA A 153 5.72 -6.18 13.69
C ALA A 153 5.84 -5.00 12.71
N MET A 154 5.12 -5.05 11.58
CA MET A 154 5.11 -3.96 10.60
C MET A 154 4.43 -2.70 11.15
N ILE A 155 3.33 -2.84 11.88
CA ILE A 155 2.65 -1.71 12.53
C ILE A 155 3.57 -1.07 13.59
N VAL A 156 4.23 -1.86 14.42
CA VAL A 156 5.21 -1.37 15.39
C VAL A 156 6.33 -0.60 14.69
N LEU A 157 6.86 -1.12 13.59
CA LEU A 157 7.89 -0.44 12.80
C LEU A 157 7.40 0.92 12.27
N ILE A 158 6.16 1.01 11.75
CA ILE A 158 5.54 2.27 11.33
C ILE A 158 5.46 3.25 12.49
N VAL A 159 4.99 2.81 13.66
CA VAL A 159 4.87 3.66 14.84
C VAL A 159 6.23 4.15 15.33
N VAL A 160 7.24 3.30 15.36
CA VAL A 160 8.61 3.67 15.74
C VAL A 160 9.18 4.70 14.75
N CYS A 161 9.03 4.47 13.45
CA CYS A 161 9.50 5.40 12.42
C CYS A 161 8.73 6.74 12.44
N SER A 162 7.43 6.72 12.76
CA SER A 162 6.62 7.95 12.85
C SER A 162 7.11 8.92 13.93
N ARG A 163 7.80 8.42 14.96
CA ARG A 163 8.32 9.24 16.08
C ARG A 163 9.52 10.10 15.70
N ARG A 164 10.03 10.02 14.47
CA ARG A 164 11.10 10.89 13.99
C ARG A 164 10.61 12.32 13.95
N LYS A 165 11.25 13.19 14.76
CA LYS A 165 10.90 14.60 14.81
C LYS A 165 11.58 15.34 13.66
N ALA A 166 10.80 16.15 12.95
CA ALA A 166 11.29 17.08 11.96
C ALA A 166 11.50 18.45 12.58
N TYR A 167 12.58 19.13 12.23
CA TYR A 167 12.89 20.46 12.69
C TYR A 167 13.10 21.40 11.51
N ALA A 168 12.30 22.46 11.45
CA ALA A 168 12.53 23.56 10.53
C ALA A 168 13.55 24.54 11.16
N ALA A 169 14.59 24.87 10.42
CA ALA A 169 15.52 25.90 10.85
C ALA A 169 15.00 27.28 10.46
N GLU A 170 15.05 28.27 11.37
CA GLU A 170 14.80 29.63 11.03
C GLU A 170 16.03 30.19 10.27
N GLY A 171 15.82 30.49 9.00
CA GLY A 171 16.76 31.17 8.14
C GLY A 171 16.24 32.56 7.73
N ARG A 172 16.87 33.16 6.72
CA ARG A 172 16.37 34.41 6.12
C ARG A 172 14.95 34.22 5.64
N LYS A 173 13.96 34.88 6.25
CA LYS A 173 12.52 34.61 6.09
C LYS A 173 12.08 34.43 4.63
N TRP A 174 12.51 35.32 3.75
CA TRP A 174 12.13 35.25 2.33
C TRP A 174 12.67 33.99 1.63
N LEU A 175 13.94 33.64 1.82
CA LEU A 175 14.58 32.45 1.25
C LEU A 175 13.98 31.16 1.81
N TYR A 176 13.59 31.18 3.08
CA TYR A 176 12.94 30.06 3.72
C TYR A 176 11.57 29.76 3.07
N TYR A 177 10.68 30.77 3.01
CA TYR A 177 9.34 30.55 2.46
C TYR A 177 9.35 30.26 0.96
N SER A 178 10.20 30.94 0.17
CA SER A 178 10.31 30.65 -1.27
C SER A 178 10.85 29.24 -1.51
N GLY A 179 11.88 28.81 -0.79
CA GLY A 179 12.43 27.46 -0.90
C GLY A 179 11.43 26.37 -0.53
N GLU A 180 10.71 26.52 0.58
CA GLU A 180 9.69 25.57 1.02
C GLU A 180 8.50 25.52 0.05
N THR A 181 8.09 26.66 -0.52
CA THR A 181 7.02 26.71 -1.53
C THR A 181 7.43 25.99 -2.81
N VAL A 182 8.63 26.23 -3.30
CA VAL A 182 9.16 25.51 -4.48
C VAL A 182 9.24 24.02 -4.20
N LEU A 183 9.70 23.62 -3.03
CA LEU A 183 9.80 22.22 -2.64
C LEU A 183 8.41 21.55 -2.56
N LEU A 184 7.41 22.27 -2.02
CA LEU A 184 6.02 21.80 -2.00
C LEU A 184 5.48 21.57 -3.40
N LEU A 185 5.67 22.55 -4.31
CA LEU A 185 5.21 22.43 -5.71
C LEU A 185 5.89 21.26 -6.44
N VAL A 186 7.20 21.12 -6.29
CA VAL A 186 7.97 20.02 -6.86
C VAL A 186 7.49 18.68 -6.30
N SER A 187 7.27 18.59 -4.99
CA SER A 187 6.78 17.37 -4.36
C SER A 187 5.35 17.03 -4.80
N ALA A 188 4.46 18.02 -4.89
CA ALA A 188 3.11 17.85 -5.42
C ALA A 188 3.12 17.33 -6.86
N TYR A 189 4.00 17.88 -7.71
CA TYR A 189 4.18 17.41 -9.08
C TYR A 189 4.62 15.96 -9.13
N PHE A 190 5.64 15.57 -8.35
CA PHE A 190 6.08 14.17 -8.26
C PHE A 190 5.02 13.25 -7.67
N CYS A 191 4.24 13.69 -6.70
CA CYS A 191 3.11 12.93 -6.17
C CYS A 191 2.07 12.66 -7.26
N VAL A 192 1.69 13.68 -8.03
CA VAL A 192 0.72 13.52 -9.14
C VAL A 192 1.24 12.53 -10.18
N ILE A 193 2.52 12.62 -10.56
CA ILE A 193 3.13 11.67 -11.52
C ILE A 193 3.17 10.26 -10.94
N GLY A 194 3.57 10.11 -9.67
CA GLY A 194 3.59 8.82 -8.98
C GLY A 194 2.19 8.17 -8.92
N ILE A 195 1.18 8.97 -8.60
CA ILE A 195 -0.23 8.56 -8.58
C ILE A 195 -0.70 8.15 -9.98
N ARG A 196 -0.34 8.90 -11.02
CA ARG A 196 -0.67 8.59 -12.41
C ARG A 196 0.08 7.37 -12.98
N GLY A 197 1.10 6.87 -12.28
CA GLY A 197 1.88 5.71 -12.71
C GLY A 197 2.89 5.99 -13.82
N GLY A 198 3.22 7.27 -14.11
CA GLY A 198 4.27 7.65 -15.05
C GLY A 198 4.05 8.96 -15.79
N PHE A 199 5.02 9.33 -16.62
CA PHE A 199 5.03 10.56 -17.44
C PHE A 199 4.19 10.45 -18.72
N GLY A 200 3.59 9.30 -19.01
CA GLY A 200 2.85 9.05 -20.25
C GLY A 200 1.56 9.88 -20.36
N ARG A 201 1.23 10.29 -21.60
CA ARG A 201 0.01 11.04 -21.93
C ARG A 201 -1.26 10.20 -21.69
N TYR A 202 -1.14 8.88 -21.73
CA TYR A 202 -2.20 7.92 -21.44
C TYR A 202 -1.96 7.36 -20.04
N THR A 203 -2.76 7.81 -19.09
CA THR A 203 -2.90 7.11 -17.82
C THR A 203 -3.54 5.77 -18.13
N ARG A 204 -2.77 4.70 -18.05
CA ARG A 204 -3.40 3.38 -17.99
C ARG A 204 -4.24 3.37 -16.71
N PRO A 205 -5.54 3.05 -16.80
CA PRO A 205 -6.26 2.67 -15.60
C PRO A 205 -5.39 1.58 -14.95
N ILE A 206 -5.30 1.58 -13.63
CA ILE A 206 -4.57 0.56 -12.88
C ILE A 206 -5.27 -0.75 -13.22
N THR A 207 -4.87 -1.33 -14.32
CA THR A 207 -5.34 -2.65 -14.73
C THR A 207 -4.56 -3.58 -13.85
N ILE A 208 -5.22 -4.09 -12.83
CA ILE A 208 -4.78 -5.27 -12.11
C ILE A 208 -4.53 -6.28 -13.22
N SER A 209 -3.26 -6.62 -13.46
CA SER A 209 -2.96 -7.74 -14.34
C SER A 209 -3.79 -8.90 -13.80
N PRO A 210 -4.71 -9.45 -14.56
CA PRO A 210 -5.47 -10.58 -14.05
C PRO A 210 -4.42 -11.60 -13.62
N MET A 211 -4.53 -12.06 -12.38
CA MET A 211 -3.83 -13.25 -11.93
C MET A 211 -3.99 -14.26 -13.06
N PRO A 212 -2.92 -14.84 -13.63
CA PRO A 212 -3.09 -15.78 -14.73
C PRO A 212 -4.13 -16.78 -14.27
N SER A 213 -5.30 -16.71 -14.89
CA SER A 213 -6.38 -17.60 -14.54
C SER A 213 -5.88 -19.00 -14.80
N SER A 214 -5.56 -19.73 -13.74
CA SER A 214 -5.33 -21.18 -13.77
C SER A 214 -6.62 -21.92 -14.04
N THR A 215 -7.59 -21.26 -14.66
CA THR A 215 -8.75 -21.94 -15.24
C THR A 215 -8.22 -22.75 -16.42
N PRO A 216 -8.09 -24.07 -16.28
CA PRO A 216 -7.89 -24.90 -17.44
C PRO A 216 -9.03 -24.54 -18.37
N THR A 217 -8.71 -24.09 -19.57
CA THR A 217 -9.67 -23.85 -20.64
C THR A 217 -10.51 -25.12 -20.71
N ARG A 218 -11.69 -25.07 -20.10
CA ARG A 218 -12.68 -26.14 -20.22
C ARG A 218 -13.06 -26.15 -21.68
N ARG A 219 -12.27 -26.88 -22.46
CA ARG A 219 -12.54 -27.18 -23.85
C ARG A 219 -14.00 -27.59 -23.87
N LYS A 220 -14.87 -26.71 -24.35
CA LYS A 220 -16.27 -27.03 -24.62
C LYS A 220 -16.24 -28.21 -25.56
N ARG A 221 -16.25 -29.43 -25.01
CA ARG A 221 -16.68 -30.61 -25.76
C ARG A 221 -18.11 -30.30 -26.12
N ARG A 222 -18.31 -29.85 -27.35
CA ARG A 222 -19.59 -29.92 -27.99
C ARG A 222 -19.92 -31.43 -28.00
N LEU A 223 -20.70 -31.84 -27.03
CA LEU A 223 -21.46 -33.05 -27.14
C LEU A 223 -22.48 -32.78 -28.24
N SER A 224 -22.14 -33.15 -29.46
CA SER A 224 -23.11 -33.31 -30.51
C SER A 224 -23.99 -34.49 -30.08
N CYS A 225 -25.08 -34.14 -29.43
CA CYS A 225 -26.15 -35.10 -29.17
C CYS A 225 -26.79 -35.41 -30.52
N SER A 226 -26.27 -36.44 -31.19
CA SER A 226 -26.90 -37.08 -32.34
C SER A 226 -28.14 -37.78 -31.84
N ILE A 227 -29.28 -37.13 -31.91
CA ILE A 227 -30.58 -37.76 -31.74
C ILE A 227 -30.81 -38.62 -32.98
N ARG A 228 -30.65 -39.92 -32.87
CA ARG A 228 -31.15 -40.87 -33.88
C ARG A 228 -32.66 -41.01 -33.66
N PRO A 229 -33.51 -40.82 -34.69
CA PRO A 229 -34.92 -41.13 -34.58
C PRO A 229 -35.09 -42.65 -34.53
N PHE A 230 -35.85 -43.13 -33.57
CA PHE A 230 -36.39 -44.51 -33.56
C PHE A 230 -37.39 -44.66 -34.68
N ARG A 231 -37.19 -45.70 -35.49
CA ARG A 231 -38.22 -46.34 -36.28
C ARG A 231 -38.79 -47.53 -35.50
#